data_946f4864a4edbc733ec127b889d23709
#
_entry.id   946f4864a4edbc733ec127b889d23709
#
_cell.length_a   1.000
_cell.length_b   1.000
_cell.length_c   1.000
_cell.angle_alpha   90.00
_cell.angle_beta   90.00
_cell.angle_gamma   90.00
#
_symmetry.space_group_name_H-M   'P 1'
#
loop_
_entity.id
_entity.type
_entity.pdbx_description
1 polymer ?
#
loop_
_entity_poly.entity_id
_entity_poly.type
_entity_poly.pdbx_seq_one_letter_code
_entity_poly.pdbx_strand_id
1 'polypeptide(L)'
;MPCLQGYVKTTYSQLVEKLGEPTYKREGTYSNPTEDDGDGKTSVEFGEAFTDSFYVYDWKLEQTPMKEYWWHIGGETQQSLKDFEKATGLKATSCHNFYPY
;
A
#
# COMPACT_ATOMS: atom_id res chain seq x y z
N MET A 1 14.42 -9.68 4.73
CA MET A 1 13.32 -9.98 3.78
C MET A 1 12.21 -8.96 3.94
N PRO A 2 11.78 -8.29 2.87
CA PRO A 2 10.69 -7.30 3.01
C PRO A 2 9.41 -7.98 3.45
N CYS A 3 8.70 -7.30 4.35
CA CYS A 3 7.44 -7.82 4.86
C CYS A 3 6.55 -6.65 5.32
N LEU A 4 5.32 -6.97 5.71
CA LEU A 4 4.39 -5.96 6.20
C LEU A 4 4.93 -5.28 7.44
N GLN A 5 4.94 -3.94 7.42
CA GLN A 5 5.36 -3.12 8.55
C GLN A 5 4.20 -2.35 9.16
N GLY A 6 3.22 -1.97 8.36
CA GLY A 6 2.08 -1.21 8.87
C GLY A 6 1.09 -0.85 7.79
N TYR A 7 0.26 0.15 8.09
CA TYR A 7 -0.87 0.54 7.25
C TYR A 7 -0.98 2.05 7.18
N VAL A 8 -1.63 2.52 6.11
CA VAL A 8 -2.02 3.93 6.01
C VAL A 8 -3.44 3.98 5.44
N LYS A 9 -4.30 4.77 6.09
CA LYS A 9 -5.68 4.96 5.60
C LYS A 9 -5.70 6.17 4.68
N THR A 10 -5.85 5.92 3.40
CA THR A 10 -5.80 6.98 2.40
C THR A 10 -6.47 6.49 1.11
N THR A 11 -6.47 7.34 0.08
CA THR A 11 -7.04 7.01 -1.21
C THR A 11 -5.94 6.77 -2.24
N TYR A 12 -6.29 6.05 -3.30
CA TYR A 12 -5.39 5.83 -4.42
C TYR A 12 -4.89 7.17 -4.99
N SER A 13 -5.80 8.13 -5.17
CA SER A 13 -5.42 9.42 -5.75
C SER A 13 -4.42 10.19 -4.87
N GLN A 14 -4.54 10.09 -3.55
CA GLN A 14 -3.57 10.70 -2.64
C GLN A 14 -2.20 10.05 -2.76
N LEU A 15 -2.16 8.72 -2.89
CA LEU A 15 -0.89 8.02 -3.07
C LEU A 15 -0.22 8.42 -4.38
N VAL A 16 -1.00 8.53 -5.47
CA VAL A 16 -0.46 8.98 -6.75
C VAL A 16 0.09 10.40 -6.63
N GLU A 17 -0.65 11.28 -5.94
CA GLU A 17 -0.22 12.65 -5.73
C GLU A 17 1.11 12.74 -4.98
N LYS A 18 1.30 11.89 -3.97
CA LYS A 18 2.47 11.94 -3.10
C LYS A 18 3.65 11.11 -3.62
N LEU A 19 3.38 9.99 -4.27
CA LEU A 19 4.40 9.03 -4.68
C LEU A 19 4.61 8.94 -6.18
N GLY A 20 3.72 9.54 -6.97
CA GLY A 20 3.72 9.38 -8.42
C GLY A 20 2.95 8.12 -8.81
N GLU A 21 3.00 7.79 -10.09
CA GLU A 21 2.30 6.62 -10.61
C GLU A 21 2.85 5.34 -9.98
N PRO A 22 2.00 4.34 -9.75
CA PRO A 22 2.48 3.08 -9.18
C PRO A 22 3.47 2.38 -10.11
N THR A 23 4.38 1.63 -9.51
CA THR A 23 5.39 0.87 -10.26
C THR A 23 4.82 -0.41 -10.86
N TYR A 24 3.71 -0.89 -10.30
CA TYR A 24 3.01 -2.08 -10.80
C TYR A 24 1.51 -1.84 -10.79
N LYS A 25 0.85 -2.22 -11.86
CA LYS A 25 -0.61 -2.17 -11.97
C LYS A 25 -1.10 -3.42 -12.69
N ARG A 26 -2.15 -4.03 -12.16
CA ARG A 26 -2.86 -5.08 -12.87
C ARG A 26 -3.83 -4.41 -13.83
N GLU A 27 -3.82 -4.82 -15.07
CA GLU A 27 -4.64 -4.21 -16.12
C GLU A 27 -6.13 -4.22 -15.74
N GLY A 28 -6.80 -3.11 -16.01
CA GLY A 28 -8.24 -3.00 -15.81
C GLY A 28 -8.71 -2.81 -14.38
N THR A 29 -7.85 -2.40 -13.49
CA THR A 29 -8.14 -2.42 -12.05
C THR A 29 -8.47 -1.06 -11.43
N TYR A 30 -9.07 -0.16 -12.16
CA TYR A 30 -9.35 1.18 -11.63
C TYR A 30 -10.82 1.36 -11.27
N SER A 31 -11.31 0.61 -10.32
CA SER A 31 -12.68 0.73 -9.86
C SER A 31 -12.75 0.65 -8.35
N ASN A 32 -13.95 0.73 -7.81
CA ASN A 32 -14.14 0.63 -6.37
C ASN A 32 -13.67 -0.72 -5.85
N PRO A 33 -13.26 -0.80 -4.59
CA PRO A 33 -12.84 -2.07 -4.01
C PRO A 33 -13.97 -3.09 -4.11
N THR A 34 -13.59 -4.31 -4.37
CA THR A 34 -14.49 -5.43 -4.46
C THR A 34 -14.05 -6.50 -3.49
N GLU A 35 -14.53 -7.69 -3.67
CA GLU A 35 -14.16 -8.81 -2.82
C GLU A 35 -12.70 -9.19 -3.03
N ASP A 36 -12.13 -9.81 -2.01
CA ASP A 36 -10.81 -10.42 -2.07
C ASP A 36 -10.83 -11.47 -3.19
N ASP A 37 -9.86 -11.39 -4.10
CA ASP A 37 -9.79 -12.33 -5.22
C ASP A 37 -9.33 -13.73 -4.80
N GLY A 38 -8.90 -13.87 -3.57
CA GLY A 38 -8.55 -15.17 -3.01
C GLY A 38 -7.24 -15.77 -3.49
N ASP A 39 -6.53 -15.13 -4.39
CA ASP A 39 -5.28 -15.68 -4.93
C ASP A 39 -4.01 -15.06 -4.35
N GLY A 40 -4.18 -14.10 -3.45
CA GLY A 40 -3.04 -13.47 -2.77
C GLY A 40 -2.34 -12.38 -3.58
N LYS A 41 -2.86 -12.01 -4.72
CA LYS A 41 -2.25 -10.98 -5.55
C LYS A 41 -2.72 -9.60 -5.17
N THR A 42 -1.85 -8.62 -5.40
CA THR A 42 -2.23 -7.22 -5.25
C THR A 42 -2.57 -6.65 -6.63
N SER A 43 -3.40 -5.61 -6.66
CA SER A 43 -3.77 -4.99 -7.94
C SER A 43 -2.80 -3.87 -8.31
N VAL A 44 -2.23 -3.20 -7.33
CA VAL A 44 -1.34 -2.07 -7.58
C VAL A 44 -0.28 -1.99 -6.48
N GLU A 45 0.91 -1.54 -6.85
CA GLU A 45 2.04 -1.41 -5.93
C GLU A 45 2.80 -0.13 -6.23
N PHE A 46 3.14 0.62 -5.19
CA PHE A 46 3.98 1.80 -5.27
C PHE A 46 5.34 1.44 -4.67
N GLY A 47 6.41 1.58 -5.44
CA GLY A 47 7.75 1.23 -4.99
C GLY A 47 8.11 -0.22 -5.28
N GLU A 48 9.31 -0.59 -4.89
CA GLU A 48 9.89 -1.91 -5.15
C GLU A 48 10.29 -2.57 -3.85
N ALA A 49 9.82 -3.81 -3.62
CA ALA A 49 9.98 -4.51 -2.35
C ALA A 49 11.44 -4.70 -1.94
N PHE A 50 12.34 -4.93 -2.89
CA PHE A 50 13.72 -5.28 -2.57
C PHE A 50 14.72 -4.12 -2.74
N THR A 51 14.30 -3.00 -3.32
CA THR A 51 15.21 -1.90 -3.60
C THR A 51 14.86 -0.61 -2.89
N ASP A 52 13.58 -0.38 -2.59
CA ASP A 52 13.14 0.85 -1.94
C ASP A 52 13.03 0.67 -0.43
N SER A 53 13.12 1.77 0.31
CA SER A 53 13.02 1.73 1.76
C SER A 53 11.62 1.36 2.24
N PHE A 54 10.62 1.56 1.41
CA PHE A 54 9.25 1.13 1.67
C PHE A 54 8.55 0.88 0.33
N TYR A 55 7.44 0.14 0.39
CA TYR A 55 6.54 0.00 -0.75
C TYR A 55 5.11 -0.07 -0.21
N VAL A 56 4.14 0.36 -1.05
CA VAL A 56 2.74 0.46 -0.65
C VAL A 56 1.91 -0.37 -1.60
N TYR A 57 0.98 -1.15 -1.07
CA TYR A 57 0.19 -2.06 -1.89
C TYR A 57 -1.19 -2.29 -1.28
N ASP A 58 -2.14 -2.68 -2.12
CA ASP A 58 -3.43 -3.18 -1.67
C ASP A 58 -3.29 -4.68 -1.40
N TRP A 59 -4.20 -5.24 -0.60
CA TRP A 59 -4.05 -6.63 -0.17
C TRP A 59 -5.19 -7.49 -0.71
N LYS A 60 -4.86 -8.38 -1.64
CA LYS A 60 -5.78 -9.39 -2.18
C LYS A 60 -7.08 -8.83 -2.77
N LEU A 61 -7.03 -7.65 -3.32
CA LEU A 61 -8.21 -7.07 -3.96
C LEU A 61 -8.20 -7.39 -5.44
N GLU A 62 -9.38 -7.69 -5.97
CA GLU A 62 -9.53 -7.93 -7.40
C GLU A 62 -9.33 -6.64 -8.19
N GLN A 63 -9.72 -5.51 -7.61
CA GLN A 63 -9.63 -4.21 -8.25
C GLN A 63 -8.99 -3.20 -7.32
N THR A 64 -8.34 -2.20 -7.88
CA THR A 64 -7.72 -1.13 -7.10
C THR A 64 -8.79 -0.36 -6.32
N PRO A 65 -8.62 -0.22 -4.99
CA PRO A 65 -9.57 0.55 -4.20
C PRO A 65 -9.44 2.04 -4.52
N MET A 66 -10.55 2.65 -4.95
CA MET A 66 -10.57 4.06 -5.33
C MET A 66 -11.10 4.95 -4.19
N LYS A 67 -11.70 4.35 -3.19
CA LYS A 67 -12.15 5.04 -1.97
C LYS A 67 -11.10 4.90 -0.89
N GLU A 68 -11.33 5.52 0.26
CA GLU A 68 -10.44 5.39 1.40
C GLU A 68 -10.30 3.92 1.79
N TYR A 69 -9.06 3.50 1.97
CA TYR A 69 -8.71 2.10 2.20
C TYR A 69 -7.49 2.05 3.10
N TRP A 70 -7.35 0.98 3.87
CA TRP A 70 -6.15 0.74 4.69
C TRP A 70 -5.09 0.09 3.81
N TRP A 71 -4.27 0.92 3.19
CA TRP A 71 -3.18 0.44 2.33
C TRP A 71 -2.09 -0.18 3.19
N HIS A 72 -1.48 -1.23 2.67
CA HIS A 72 -0.39 -1.93 3.35
C HIS A 72 0.93 -1.25 3.02
N ILE A 73 1.80 -1.13 4.03
CA ILE A 73 3.14 -0.59 3.85
C ILE A 73 4.13 -1.69 4.21
N GLY A 74 4.96 -2.07 3.26
CA GLY A 74 5.97 -3.09 3.46
C GLY A 74 7.37 -2.50 3.49
N GLY A 75 8.32 -3.28 3.99
CA GLY A 75 9.71 -2.89 4.06
C GLY A 75 10.50 -3.85 4.93
N GLU A 76 11.77 -3.54 5.14
CA GLU A 76 12.65 -4.41 5.93
C GLU A 76 12.45 -4.26 7.44
N THR A 77 12.13 -3.04 7.89
CA THR A 77 11.99 -2.74 9.32
C THR A 77 10.91 -1.70 9.54
N GLN A 78 10.62 -1.40 10.81
CA GLN A 78 9.67 -0.33 11.16
C GLN A 78 10.14 1.05 10.71
N GLN A 79 11.41 1.21 10.39
CA GLN A 79 11.92 2.46 9.83
C GLN A 79 11.23 2.79 8.50
N SER A 80 10.75 1.77 7.78
CA SER A 80 10.02 1.94 6.54
C SER A 80 8.79 2.82 6.71
N LEU A 81 8.12 2.74 7.87
CA LEU A 81 6.95 3.59 8.16
C LEU A 81 7.34 5.05 8.29
N LYS A 82 8.47 5.33 8.93
CA LYS A 82 8.97 6.70 9.07
C LYS A 82 9.40 7.26 7.72
N ASP A 83 10.03 6.44 6.91
CA ASP A 83 10.44 6.83 5.56
C ASP A 83 9.20 7.14 4.71
N PHE A 84 8.15 6.34 4.83
CA PHE A 84 6.89 6.57 4.15
C PHE A 84 6.26 7.90 4.59
N GLU A 85 6.20 8.13 5.90
CA GLU A 85 5.63 9.37 6.44
C GLU A 85 6.40 10.60 5.97
N LYS A 86 7.72 10.50 5.91
CA LYS A 86 8.57 11.59 5.45
C LYS A 86 8.33 11.88 3.96
N ALA A 87 8.17 10.83 3.16
CA ALA A 87 7.98 10.97 1.73
C ALA A 87 6.59 11.49 1.36
N THR A 88 5.57 11.15 2.14
CA THR A 88 4.18 11.45 1.78
C THR A 88 3.51 12.51 2.66
N GLY A 89 3.99 12.70 3.88
CA GLY A 89 3.29 13.53 4.85
C GLY A 89 2.05 12.86 5.46
N LEU A 90 1.77 11.61 5.10
CA LEU A 90 0.64 10.86 5.62
C LEU A 90 1.09 10.06 6.84
N LYS A 91 0.19 9.87 7.80
CA LYS A 91 0.51 9.15 9.02
C LYS A 91 0.31 7.65 8.86
N ALA A 92 1.35 6.88 9.17
CA ALA A 92 1.30 5.42 9.12
C ALA A 92 1.04 4.84 10.51
N THR A 93 0.45 3.65 10.54
CA THR A 93 0.18 2.92 11.78
C THR A 93 0.91 1.59 11.72
N SER A 94 1.67 1.29 12.76
CA SER A 94 2.44 0.04 12.83
C SER A 94 1.52 -1.18 12.91
N CYS A 95 1.90 -2.24 12.22
CA CYS A 95 1.18 -3.51 12.29
C CYS A 95 1.25 -4.14 13.70
N HIS A 96 2.17 -3.69 14.55
CA HIS A 96 2.28 -4.17 15.92
C HIS A 96 1.23 -3.53 16.84
N ASN A 97 0.69 -2.39 16.44
CA ASN A 97 -0.25 -1.62 17.26
C ASN A 97 -1.69 -1.69 16.75
N PHE A 98 -1.90 -2.16 15.54
CA PHE A 98 -3.20 -2.06 14.90
C PHE A 98 -3.34 -3.10 13.79
N TYR A 99 -4.52 -3.67 13.68
CA TYR A 99 -4.83 -4.61 12.61
C TYR A 99 -6.23 -4.28 12.09
N PRO A 100 -6.35 -3.68 10.90
CA PRO A 100 -7.64 -3.19 10.41
C PRO A 100 -8.60 -4.29 9.92
N TYR A 101 -8.14 -5.53 9.79
CA TYR A 101 -8.98 -6.62 9.26
C TYR A 101 -9.29 -7.70 10.26
#